data_aca01d240a81eea3488a752cc783cc58
#
_entry.id   aca01d240a81eea3488a752cc783cc58
#
_cell.length_a   1.000
_cell.length_b   1.000
_cell.length_c   1.000
_cell.angle_alpha   90.00
_cell.angle_beta   90.00
_cell.angle_gamma   90.00
#
_symmetry.space_group_name_H-M   'P 1'
#
loop_
_entity.id
_entity.type
_entity.pdbx_description
1 polymer ?
#
loop_
_entity_poly.entity_id
_entity_poly.type
_entity_poly.pdbx_seq_one_letter_code
_entity_poly.pdbx_strand_id
1 'polypeptide(L)'
;MKRIIPILMTLLLLSGCATQSAEKTYRQITMEEAITMMEKETGYIILDVRTAQEYSEKHIPGAINIANESIGTEDITELPDKDQLILVYCRSGNRSKQASEKLVKLGYTNIIEIGGINSWPGETVTGDK
;
A
#
# COMPACT_ATOMS: atom_id res chain seq x y z
N MET A 1 -57.15 43.91 11.73
CA MET A 1 -56.72 42.84 10.83
C MET A 1 -55.23 42.67 10.94
N LYS A 2 -54.80 41.59 11.52
CA LYS A 2 -53.41 41.29 11.66
C LYS A 2 -52.95 40.41 10.52
N ARG A 3 -52.06 40.91 9.74
CA ARG A 3 -51.42 40.10 8.69
C ARG A 3 -50.28 39.34 9.27
N ILE A 4 -50.39 38.06 9.27
CA ILE A 4 -49.30 37.15 9.65
C ILE A 4 -48.46 37.00 8.40
N ILE A 5 -47.24 37.49 8.48
CA ILE A 5 -46.22 37.24 7.44
C ILE A 5 -45.55 35.94 7.77
N PRO A 6 -45.67 34.92 6.93
CA PRO A 6 -44.86 33.72 7.19
C PRO A 6 -43.40 34.04 6.93
N ILE A 7 -42.61 33.94 7.96
CA ILE A 7 -41.19 33.98 7.85
C ILE A 7 -40.82 32.68 7.14
N LEU A 8 -40.51 32.80 5.87
CA LEU A 8 -39.93 31.70 5.12
C LEU A 8 -38.49 31.53 5.60
N MET A 9 -38.33 30.62 6.53
CA MET A 9 -37.01 30.22 7.01
C MET A 9 -36.37 29.35 5.92
N THR A 10 -35.60 30.01 5.08
CA THR A 10 -34.76 29.32 4.11
C THR A 10 -33.69 28.58 4.88
N LEU A 11 -33.94 27.31 5.07
CA LEU A 11 -32.92 26.41 5.60
C LEU A 11 -31.88 26.22 4.51
N LEU A 12 -30.78 26.98 4.63
CA LEU A 12 -29.63 26.82 3.78
C LEU A 12 -28.96 25.50 4.19
N LEU A 13 -29.29 24.45 3.52
CA LEU A 13 -28.57 23.20 3.61
C LEU A 13 -27.20 23.45 2.95
N LEU A 14 -26.25 23.82 3.77
CA LEU A 14 -24.85 23.70 3.42
C LEU A 14 -24.56 22.19 3.35
N SER A 15 -24.77 21.62 2.18
CA SER A 15 -24.17 20.34 1.89
C SER A 15 -22.68 20.60 1.79
N GLY A 16 -21.97 20.40 2.89
CA GLY A 16 -20.53 20.35 2.87
C GLY A 16 -20.16 19.17 2.00
N CYS A 17 -19.75 19.42 0.77
CA CYS A 17 -18.98 18.46 0.04
C CYS A 17 -17.67 18.29 0.83
N ALA A 18 -17.63 17.25 1.64
CA ALA A 18 -16.36 16.75 2.09
C ALA A 18 -15.64 16.28 0.83
N THR A 19 -14.78 17.13 0.30
CA THR A 19 -13.79 16.70 -0.65
C THR A 19 -12.89 15.75 0.10
N GLN A 20 -13.17 14.48 -0.05
CA GLN A 20 -12.20 13.48 0.33
C GLN A 20 -11.06 13.62 -0.66
N SER A 21 -9.99 14.27 -0.23
CA SER A 21 -8.72 14.15 -0.89
C SER A 21 -8.48 12.67 -1.10
N ALA A 22 -8.02 12.31 -2.30
CA ALA A 22 -7.69 10.93 -2.62
C ALA A 22 -6.68 10.43 -1.58
N GLU A 23 -7.19 9.85 -0.52
CA GLU A 23 -6.38 9.33 0.56
C GLU A 23 -5.70 8.06 0.10
N LYS A 24 -4.53 7.82 0.67
CA LYS A 24 -3.83 6.57 0.55
C LYS A 24 -4.78 5.43 0.83
N THR A 25 -4.95 4.52 -0.12
CA THR A 25 -5.74 3.32 0.09
C THR A 25 -4.86 2.12 0.40
N TYR A 26 -3.58 2.33 0.70
CA TYR A 26 -2.72 1.32 1.27
C TYR A 26 -2.54 1.57 2.76
N ARG A 27 -2.36 0.50 3.52
CA ARG A 27 -2.06 0.56 4.95
C ARG A 27 -0.56 0.58 5.18
N GLN A 28 -0.17 1.14 6.31
CA GLN A 28 1.22 1.08 6.79
C GLN A 28 1.24 0.39 8.15
N ILE A 29 2.11 -0.59 8.29
CA ILE A 29 2.36 -1.27 9.56
C ILE A 29 3.86 -1.34 9.79
N THR A 30 4.25 -1.58 11.03
CA THR A 30 5.66 -1.80 11.37
C THR A 30 6.13 -3.17 10.88
N MET A 31 7.45 -3.35 10.77
CA MET A 31 8.00 -4.65 10.42
C MET A 31 7.64 -5.72 11.46
N GLU A 32 7.57 -5.37 12.75
CA GLU A 32 7.13 -6.30 13.81
C GLU A 32 5.69 -6.75 13.60
N GLU A 33 4.80 -5.80 13.28
CA GLU A 33 3.40 -6.12 12.98
C GLU A 33 3.29 -6.97 11.72
N ALA A 34 4.12 -6.73 10.73
CA ALA A 34 4.18 -7.52 9.49
C ALA A 34 4.58 -8.97 9.79
N ILE A 35 5.57 -9.18 10.64
CA ILE A 35 6.01 -10.52 11.05
C ILE A 35 4.87 -11.27 11.75
N THR A 36 4.18 -10.60 12.66
CA THR A 36 3.01 -11.18 13.32
C THR A 36 1.93 -11.57 12.32
N MET A 37 1.70 -10.71 11.33
CA MET A 37 0.75 -11.00 10.25
C MET A 37 1.18 -12.21 9.42
N MET A 38 2.45 -12.31 9.06
CA MET A 38 3.00 -13.44 8.31
C MET A 38 2.84 -14.76 9.05
N GLU A 39 2.88 -14.75 10.37
CA GLU A 39 2.67 -15.94 11.20
C GLU A 39 1.22 -16.41 11.23
N LYS A 40 0.28 -15.48 11.10
CA LYS A 40 -1.17 -15.74 11.21
C LYS A 40 -1.87 -15.92 9.88
N GLU A 41 -1.39 -15.25 8.85
CA GLU A 41 -2.02 -15.24 7.53
C GLU A 41 -1.33 -16.20 6.58
N THR A 42 -2.06 -16.59 5.55
CA THR A 42 -1.54 -17.36 4.42
C THR A 42 -1.92 -16.66 3.12
N GLY A 43 -1.28 -17.06 2.03
CA GLY A 43 -1.63 -16.55 0.70
C GLY A 43 -1.25 -15.10 0.45
N TYR A 44 -0.38 -14.51 1.25
CA TYR A 44 0.16 -13.18 1.01
C TYR A 44 1.38 -13.24 0.10
N ILE A 45 1.65 -12.14 -0.57
CA ILE A 45 2.89 -11.93 -1.34
C ILE A 45 3.76 -10.93 -0.58
N ILE A 46 5.04 -11.24 -0.44
CA ILE A 46 6.05 -10.29 0.04
C ILE A 46 6.72 -9.70 -1.20
N LEU A 47 6.61 -8.39 -1.38
CA LEU A 47 7.12 -7.69 -2.54
C LEU A 47 8.30 -6.80 -2.16
N ASP A 48 9.49 -7.15 -2.66
CA ASP A 48 10.69 -6.35 -2.56
C ASP A 48 10.75 -5.40 -3.76
N VAL A 49 10.68 -4.09 -3.49
CA VAL A 49 10.69 -3.07 -4.55
C VAL A 49 12.03 -2.37 -4.70
N ARG A 50 13.09 -3.00 -4.16
CA ARG A 50 14.47 -2.54 -4.35
C ARG A 50 14.96 -2.98 -5.73
N THR A 51 16.18 -2.60 -6.07
CA THR A 51 16.80 -3.04 -7.32
C THR A 51 17.03 -4.55 -7.33
N ALA A 52 17.13 -5.12 -8.52
CA ALA A 52 17.45 -6.54 -8.70
C ALA A 52 18.78 -6.92 -8.03
N GLN A 53 19.76 -6.02 -8.08
CA GLN A 53 21.05 -6.24 -7.43
C GLN A 53 20.92 -6.31 -5.90
N GLU A 54 20.19 -5.37 -5.29
CA GLU A 54 19.96 -5.37 -3.85
C GLU A 54 19.25 -6.65 -3.42
N TYR A 55 18.24 -7.07 -4.19
CA TYR A 55 17.50 -8.30 -3.94
C TYR A 55 18.40 -9.54 -3.99
N SER A 56 19.26 -9.64 -5.01
CA SER A 56 20.16 -10.80 -5.15
C SER A 56 21.20 -10.89 -4.04
N GLU A 57 21.64 -9.76 -3.50
CA GLU A 57 22.59 -9.72 -2.38
C GLU A 57 21.98 -10.27 -1.11
N LYS A 58 20.76 -9.90 -0.81
CA LYS A 58 19.94 -10.46 0.28
C LYS A 58 18.50 -9.99 0.17
N HIS A 59 17.56 -10.83 0.54
CA HIS A 59 16.14 -10.46 0.62
C HIS A 59 15.42 -11.29 1.69
N ILE A 60 14.23 -10.87 2.05
CA ILE A 60 13.37 -11.59 2.98
C ILE A 60 12.96 -12.92 2.31
N PRO A 61 13.08 -14.06 3.01
CA PRO A 61 12.70 -15.35 2.43
C PRO A 61 11.27 -15.35 1.88
N GLY A 62 11.12 -15.86 0.67
CA GLY A 62 9.83 -15.93 -0.01
C GLY A 62 9.42 -14.65 -0.76
N ALA A 63 10.17 -13.56 -0.65
CA ALA A 63 9.87 -12.34 -1.37
C ALA A 63 10.12 -12.49 -2.87
N ILE A 64 9.30 -11.81 -3.67
CA ILE A 64 9.55 -11.59 -5.08
C ILE A 64 10.05 -10.16 -5.29
N ASN A 65 10.77 -9.93 -6.38
CA ASN A 65 11.35 -8.61 -6.67
C ASN A 65 10.70 -7.97 -7.89
N ILE A 66 10.18 -6.77 -7.70
CA ILE A 66 9.75 -5.87 -8.77
C ILE A 66 10.23 -4.48 -8.39
N ALA A 67 11.27 -3.99 -9.06
CA ALA A 67 11.85 -2.70 -8.72
C ALA A 67 10.83 -1.56 -8.82
N ASN A 68 10.84 -0.65 -7.85
CA ASN A 68 9.93 0.50 -7.82
C ASN A 68 9.92 1.26 -9.16
N GLU A 69 11.09 1.44 -9.79
CA GLU A 69 11.22 2.16 -11.05
C GLU A 69 10.50 1.46 -12.22
N SER A 70 10.28 0.16 -12.12
CA SER A 70 9.59 -0.59 -13.16
C SER A 70 8.08 -0.64 -13.00
N ILE A 71 7.56 -0.18 -11.88
CA ILE A 71 6.12 -0.08 -11.65
C ILE A 71 5.63 1.21 -12.30
N GLY A 72 4.88 1.07 -13.38
CA GLY A 72 4.34 2.19 -14.14
C GLY A 72 2.82 2.17 -14.15
N THR A 73 2.25 2.33 -15.34
CA THR A 73 0.79 2.38 -15.55
C THR A 73 0.23 1.11 -16.17
N GLU A 74 1.09 0.14 -16.47
CA GLU A 74 0.69 -1.13 -17.08
C GLU A 74 0.46 -2.19 -16.01
N ASP A 75 -0.37 -3.17 -16.33
CA ASP A 75 -0.59 -4.32 -15.47
C ASP A 75 0.69 -5.10 -15.25
N ILE A 76 0.85 -5.62 -14.05
CA ILE A 76 2.02 -6.37 -13.62
C ILE A 76 1.68 -7.87 -13.74
N THR A 77 2.36 -8.54 -14.65
CA THR A 77 2.13 -9.96 -14.95
C THR A 77 2.32 -10.85 -13.72
N GLU A 78 3.32 -10.54 -12.89
CA GLU A 78 3.66 -11.28 -11.68
C GLU A 78 2.63 -11.08 -10.55
N LEU A 79 1.75 -10.08 -10.68
CA LEU A 79 0.71 -9.74 -9.70
C LEU A 79 -0.66 -9.71 -10.39
N PRO A 80 -1.16 -10.87 -10.86
CA PRO A 80 -2.40 -10.90 -11.64
C PRO A 80 -3.67 -10.66 -10.84
N ASP A 81 -3.65 -10.94 -9.53
CA ASP A 81 -4.80 -10.78 -8.66
C ASP A 81 -4.75 -9.41 -7.98
N LYS A 82 -5.67 -8.52 -8.36
CA LYS A 82 -5.75 -7.16 -7.81
C LYS A 82 -6.19 -7.13 -6.35
N ASP A 83 -6.79 -8.17 -5.84
CA ASP A 83 -7.26 -8.28 -4.45
C ASP A 83 -6.29 -9.05 -3.55
N GLN A 84 -5.18 -9.50 -4.11
CA GLN A 84 -4.14 -10.22 -3.40
C GLN A 84 -3.56 -9.36 -2.27
N LEU A 85 -3.38 -9.95 -1.09
CA LEU A 85 -2.65 -9.29 -0.01
C LEU A 85 -1.16 -9.20 -0.38
N ILE A 86 -0.65 -8.00 -0.47
CA ILE A 86 0.74 -7.73 -0.84
C ILE A 86 1.41 -6.88 0.24
N LEU A 87 2.47 -7.42 0.80
CA LEU A 87 3.31 -6.76 1.80
C LEU A 87 4.52 -6.18 1.08
N VAL A 88 4.64 -4.86 1.06
CA VAL A 88 5.62 -4.13 0.25
C VAL A 88 6.74 -3.58 1.12
N TYR A 89 7.98 -3.90 0.79
CA TYR A 89 9.13 -3.35 1.50
C TYR A 89 10.23 -2.89 0.55
N CYS A 90 11.09 -2.03 1.06
CA CYS A 90 12.34 -1.65 0.39
C CYS A 90 13.52 -1.70 1.38
N ARG A 91 14.46 -0.79 1.30
CA ARG A 91 15.58 -0.75 2.23
C ARG A 91 15.21 -0.07 3.55
N SER A 92 14.63 1.14 3.48
CA SER A 92 14.31 1.99 4.63
C SER A 92 12.89 2.53 4.66
N GLY A 93 12.08 2.28 3.62
CA GLY A 93 10.67 2.64 3.56
C GLY A 93 10.26 3.68 2.51
N ASN A 94 11.18 4.41 1.90
CA ASN A 94 10.82 5.46 0.93
C ASN A 94 10.31 4.91 -0.40
N ARG A 95 11.04 3.98 -1.00
CA ARG A 95 10.63 3.36 -2.28
C ARG A 95 9.37 2.51 -2.12
N SER A 96 9.22 1.85 -0.97
CA SER A 96 8.04 1.03 -0.69
C SER A 96 6.76 1.85 -0.58
N LYS A 97 6.83 3.08 -0.07
CA LYS A 97 5.69 4.00 -0.06
C LYS A 97 5.34 4.44 -1.48
N GLN A 98 6.33 4.79 -2.28
CA GLN A 98 6.12 5.16 -3.69
C GLN A 98 5.52 4.00 -4.48
N ALA A 99 6.07 2.80 -4.32
CA ALA A 99 5.57 1.60 -4.98
C ALA A 99 4.12 1.29 -4.55
N SER A 100 3.82 1.42 -3.27
CA SER A 100 2.48 1.19 -2.74
C SER A 100 1.46 2.15 -3.36
N GLU A 101 1.80 3.43 -3.51
CA GLU A 101 0.95 4.41 -4.19
C GLU A 101 0.71 4.03 -5.66
N LYS A 102 1.75 3.60 -6.35
CA LYS A 102 1.64 3.16 -7.75
C LYS A 102 0.73 1.94 -7.89
N LEU A 103 0.89 0.96 -7.00
CA LEU A 103 0.06 -0.25 -7.00
C LEU A 103 -1.41 0.08 -6.76
N VAL A 104 -1.70 0.97 -5.84
CA VAL A 104 -3.07 1.44 -5.60
C VAL A 104 -3.66 2.08 -6.85
N LYS A 105 -2.90 2.91 -7.55
CA LYS A 105 -3.34 3.53 -8.81
C LYS A 105 -3.60 2.50 -9.90
N LEU A 106 -2.91 1.37 -9.87
CA LEU A 106 -3.14 0.26 -10.79
C LEU A 106 -4.36 -0.59 -10.43
N GLY A 107 -5.02 -0.30 -9.31
CA GLY A 107 -6.23 -0.99 -8.90
C GLY A 107 -6.02 -2.10 -7.86
N TYR A 108 -4.82 -2.24 -7.30
CA TYR A 108 -4.59 -3.19 -6.22
C TYR A 108 -5.28 -2.71 -4.94
N THR A 109 -6.07 -3.56 -4.33
CA THR A 109 -6.98 -3.20 -3.24
C THR A 109 -6.47 -3.58 -1.85
N ASN A 110 -5.40 -4.37 -1.76
CA ASN A 110 -4.97 -4.94 -0.49
C ASN A 110 -3.46 -4.82 -0.30
N ILE A 111 -3.00 -3.58 -0.31
CA ILE A 111 -1.58 -3.23 -0.20
C ILE A 111 -1.26 -2.80 1.22
N ILE A 112 -0.21 -3.40 1.79
CA ILE A 112 0.33 -3.04 3.10
C ILE A 112 1.82 -2.73 2.94
N GLU A 113 2.21 -1.51 3.22
CA GLU A 113 3.60 -1.07 3.24
C GLU A 113 4.18 -1.41 4.63
N ILE A 114 5.31 -2.12 4.66
CA ILE A 114 5.86 -2.67 5.89
C ILE A 114 7.26 -2.13 6.25
N GLY A 115 7.71 -1.07 5.59
CA GLY A 115 8.97 -0.43 5.88
C GLY A 115 10.14 -1.00 5.09
N GLY A 116 11.23 -1.30 5.76
CA GLY A 116 12.44 -1.71 5.08
C GLY A 116 13.14 -2.91 5.70
N ILE A 117 13.96 -3.57 4.87
CA ILE A 117 14.76 -4.73 5.29
C ILE A 117 15.71 -4.38 6.44
N ASN A 118 16.06 -3.10 6.58
CA ASN A 118 16.90 -2.64 7.70
C ASN A 118 16.25 -2.95 9.07
N SER A 119 14.93 -3.07 9.13
CA SER A 119 14.20 -3.41 10.35
C SER A 119 13.81 -4.89 10.44
N TRP A 120 14.19 -5.69 9.44
CA TRP A 120 13.90 -7.12 9.43
C TRP A 120 14.85 -7.86 10.38
N PRO A 121 14.36 -8.50 11.44
CA PRO A 121 15.21 -9.20 12.43
C PRO A 121 15.50 -10.65 12.05
N GLY A 122 14.83 -11.18 11.05
CA GLY A 122 14.94 -12.58 10.67
C GLY A 122 16.13 -12.86 9.74
N GLU A 123 16.22 -14.11 9.32
CA GLU A 123 17.20 -14.54 8.33
C GLU A 123 16.88 -13.94 6.97
N THR A 124 17.91 -13.76 6.17
CA THR A 124 17.78 -13.37 4.77
C THR A 124 18.37 -14.46 3.88
N VAL A 125 17.95 -14.46 2.63
CA VAL A 125 18.46 -15.38 1.62
C VAL A 125 19.13 -14.58 0.50
N THR A 126 20.00 -15.24 -0.25
CA THR A 126 20.71 -14.65 -1.38
C THR A 126 20.23 -15.28 -2.69
N GLY A 127 20.47 -14.59 -3.81
CA GLY A 127 20.17 -15.10 -5.14
C GLY A 127 18.91 -14.47 -5.74
N ASP A 128 18.53 -14.99 -6.90
CA ASP A 128 17.43 -14.42 -7.71
C ASP A 128 16.06 -15.03 -7.40
N LYS A 129 16.01 -15.88 -6.39
CA LYS A 129 14.77 -16.59 -6.02
C LYS A 129 14.61 -16.68 -4.51
#